data_f8c57520fd45b9cfa33aab911a6a902c
#
_entry.id   f8c57520fd45b9cfa33aab911a6a902c
#
_cell.length_a   1.000
_cell.length_b   1.000
_cell.length_c   1.000
_cell.angle_alpha   90.00
_cell.angle_beta   90.00
_cell.angle_gamma   90.00
#
_symmetry.space_group_name_H-M   'P 1'
#
loop_
_entity.id
_entity.type
_entity.pdbx_description
1 polymer ?
#
loop_
_entity_poly.entity_id
_entity_poly.type
_entity_poly.pdbx_seq_one_letter_code
_entity_poly.pdbx_strand_id
1 'polypeptide(L)'
;MKKRYLPELTQPELEKVIDANAKIREEITDYIISDVIDRFDNEIRKFKYSVKGYSINNGVYRGHITVSDAPQFIQDLNDGDEFKYMITDDLCGLLDRLTEKAEFYNDCLTGYEDISDERFYKLEKWYEEGTAKIAQCIADMYDSEIEYAYDDEHIKEFADIYAEMNTDIYVLDDTYTAYREYIQCYA
;
A
#
# COMPACT_ATOMS: atom_id res chain seq x y z
N MET A 1 -33.08 -27.79 7.67
CA MET A 1 -31.85 -27.03 7.87
C MET A 1 -32.18 -25.55 7.75
N LYS A 2 -31.84 -24.78 8.76
CA LYS A 2 -32.06 -23.33 8.77
C LYS A 2 -30.90 -22.64 8.09
N LYS A 3 -31.19 -21.67 7.22
CA LYS A 3 -30.15 -20.78 6.66
C LYS A 3 -29.74 -19.75 7.72
N ARG A 4 -28.46 -19.49 7.83
CA ARG A 4 -27.88 -18.37 8.60
C ARG A 4 -26.96 -17.60 7.68
N TYR A 5 -27.22 -16.32 7.49
CA TYR A 5 -26.42 -15.45 6.66
C TYR A 5 -25.13 -15.03 7.38
N LEU A 6 -24.07 -14.71 6.62
CA LEU A 6 -22.78 -14.37 7.22
C LEU A 6 -22.88 -13.29 8.31
N PRO A 7 -23.64 -12.19 8.14
CA PRO A 7 -23.76 -11.16 9.19
C PRO A 7 -24.47 -11.66 10.48
N GLU A 8 -25.11 -12.83 10.46
CA GLU A 8 -25.76 -13.44 11.61
C GLU A 8 -24.82 -14.35 12.42
N LEU A 9 -23.59 -14.57 11.92
CA LEU A 9 -22.61 -15.43 12.54
C LEU A 9 -21.75 -14.64 13.52
N THR A 10 -21.28 -15.32 14.56
CA THR A 10 -20.26 -14.77 15.46
C THR A 10 -18.87 -14.88 14.84
N GLN A 11 -17.93 -14.06 15.29
CA GLN A 11 -16.55 -14.10 14.82
C GLN A 11 -15.93 -15.51 14.79
N PRO A 12 -16.05 -16.35 15.86
CA PRO A 12 -15.54 -17.72 15.80
C PRO A 12 -16.25 -18.64 14.79
N GLU A 13 -17.49 -18.32 14.40
CA GLU A 13 -18.21 -19.06 13.36
C GLU A 13 -17.77 -18.59 11.97
N LEU A 14 -17.55 -17.29 11.77
CA LEU A 14 -17.00 -16.74 10.54
C LEU A 14 -15.60 -17.30 10.24
N GLU A 15 -14.74 -17.40 11.23
CA GLU A 15 -13.41 -18.02 11.08
C GLU A 15 -13.52 -19.47 10.59
N LYS A 16 -14.46 -20.26 11.12
CA LYS A 16 -14.70 -21.63 10.64
C LYS A 16 -15.24 -21.68 9.20
N VAL A 17 -16.06 -20.68 8.82
CA VAL A 17 -16.51 -20.55 7.43
C VAL A 17 -15.32 -20.26 6.51
N ILE A 18 -14.42 -19.37 6.89
CA ILE A 18 -13.22 -19.05 6.12
C ILE A 18 -12.33 -20.30 5.99
N ASP A 19 -12.08 -21.00 7.09
CA ASP A 19 -11.27 -22.22 7.11
C ASP A 19 -11.85 -23.33 6.22
N ALA A 20 -13.19 -23.42 6.13
CA ALA A 20 -13.89 -24.43 5.35
C ALA A 20 -14.08 -24.08 3.86
N ASN A 21 -13.86 -22.79 3.47
CA ASN A 21 -14.21 -22.29 2.14
C ASN A 21 -13.06 -21.52 1.50
N ALA A 22 -12.21 -22.23 0.76
CA ALA A 22 -11.06 -21.63 0.08
C ALA A 22 -11.42 -20.45 -0.82
N LYS A 23 -12.61 -20.46 -1.45
CA LYS A 23 -13.08 -19.37 -2.29
C LYS A 23 -13.38 -18.08 -1.49
N ILE A 24 -13.99 -18.21 -0.32
CA ILE A 24 -14.22 -17.05 0.57
C ILE A 24 -12.88 -16.46 1.02
N ARG A 25 -11.95 -17.32 1.38
CA ARG A 25 -10.59 -16.91 1.73
C ARG A 25 -9.92 -16.13 0.60
N GLU A 26 -10.00 -16.64 -0.64
CA GLU A 26 -9.49 -15.96 -1.83
C GLU A 26 -10.16 -14.60 -2.04
N GLU A 27 -11.50 -14.52 -1.94
CA GLU A 27 -12.25 -13.27 -2.08
C GLU A 27 -11.86 -12.22 -1.02
N ILE A 28 -11.60 -12.64 0.23
CA ILE A 28 -11.10 -11.74 1.30
C ILE A 28 -9.69 -11.26 0.98
N THR A 29 -8.79 -12.16 0.58
CA THR A 29 -7.42 -11.83 0.19
C THR A 29 -7.42 -10.82 -0.97
N ASP A 30 -8.21 -11.06 -2.01
CA ASP A 30 -8.34 -10.14 -3.15
C ASP A 30 -8.88 -8.76 -2.74
N TYR A 31 -9.82 -8.73 -1.79
CA TYR A 31 -10.34 -7.47 -1.25
C TYR A 31 -9.25 -6.69 -0.52
N ILE A 32 -8.48 -7.34 0.37
CA ILE A 32 -7.38 -6.69 1.11
C ILE A 32 -6.33 -6.15 0.14
N ILE A 33 -5.93 -6.94 -0.86
CA ILE A 33 -4.97 -6.52 -1.89
C ILE A 33 -5.49 -5.32 -2.67
N SER A 34 -6.77 -5.34 -3.06
CA SER A 34 -7.39 -4.22 -3.80
C SER A 34 -7.40 -2.94 -2.95
N ASP A 35 -7.71 -3.03 -1.65
CA ASP A 35 -7.69 -1.89 -0.75
C ASP A 35 -6.27 -1.30 -0.60
N VAL A 36 -5.24 -2.15 -0.46
CA VAL A 36 -3.84 -1.71 -0.42
C VAL A 36 -3.45 -1.00 -1.72
N ILE A 37 -3.82 -1.56 -2.87
CA ILE A 37 -3.54 -0.96 -4.19
C ILE A 37 -4.23 0.40 -4.32
N ASP A 38 -5.50 0.50 -3.96
CA ASP A 38 -6.28 1.74 -4.06
C ASP A 38 -5.72 2.83 -3.13
N ARG A 39 -5.30 2.47 -1.91
CA ARG A 39 -4.62 3.40 -1.00
C ARG A 39 -3.30 3.87 -1.59
N PHE A 40 -2.46 2.96 -2.07
CA PHE A 40 -1.19 3.30 -2.70
C PHE A 40 -1.37 4.23 -3.90
N ASP A 41 -2.30 3.93 -4.80
CA ASP A 41 -2.63 4.76 -5.93
C ASP A 41 -3.06 6.18 -5.53
N ASN A 42 -3.92 6.27 -4.51
CA ASN A 42 -4.39 7.55 -4.01
C ASN A 42 -3.27 8.38 -3.38
N GLU A 43 -2.39 7.75 -2.61
CA GLU A 43 -1.25 8.41 -1.97
C GLU A 43 -0.21 8.86 -3.00
N ILE A 44 0.17 7.99 -3.94
CA ILE A 44 1.15 8.32 -4.97
C ILE A 44 0.66 9.44 -5.92
N ARG A 45 -0.64 9.55 -6.16
CA ARG A 45 -1.20 10.67 -6.94
C ARG A 45 -0.98 12.05 -6.32
N LYS A 46 -0.69 12.13 -5.02
CA LYS A 46 -0.31 13.38 -4.37
C LYS A 46 1.06 13.89 -4.88
N PHE A 47 1.93 12.99 -5.34
CA PHE A 47 3.25 13.30 -5.93
C PHE A 47 3.21 13.56 -7.44
N LYS A 48 2.16 14.18 -7.96
CA LYS A 48 1.85 14.33 -9.41
C LYS A 48 3.01 14.68 -10.31
N TYR A 49 3.92 15.53 -9.82
CA TYR A 49 4.99 16.12 -10.62
C TYR A 49 6.34 15.53 -10.29
N SER A 50 6.51 14.99 -9.11
CA SER A 50 7.78 14.46 -8.62
C SER A 50 7.95 12.96 -8.86
N VAL A 51 6.87 12.22 -9.17
CA VAL A 51 6.89 10.78 -9.48
C VAL A 51 6.51 10.55 -10.93
N LYS A 52 7.40 9.87 -11.67
CA LYS A 52 7.20 9.52 -13.08
C LYS A 52 6.45 8.20 -13.28
N GLY A 53 6.65 7.26 -12.38
CA GLY A 53 6.04 5.94 -12.45
C GLY A 53 6.13 5.23 -11.11
N TYR A 54 5.20 4.33 -10.90
CA TYR A 54 5.18 3.51 -9.69
C TYR A 54 4.55 2.14 -9.98
N SER A 55 4.90 1.17 -9.17
CA SER A 55 4.24 -0.13 -9.09
C SER A 55 4.38 -0.67 -7.68
N ILE A 56 3.50 -1.58 -7.30
CA ILE A 56 3.65 -2.39 -6.09
C ILE A 56 3.74 -3.86 -6.48
N ASN A 57 4.04 -4.71 -5.51
CA ASN A 57 4.25 -6.13 -5.71
C ASN A 57 3.04 -6.77 -6.43
N ASN A 58 3.30 -7.48 -7.51
CA ASN A 58 2.29 -8.26 -8.26
C ASN A 58 2.56 -9.77 -8.16
N GLY A 59 3.29 -10.20 -7.15
CA GLY A 59 3.71 -11.59 -6.95
C GLY A 59 4.95 -12.03 -7.74
N VAL A 60 5.41 -11.23 -8.70
CA VAL A 60 6.58 -11.52 -9.55
C VAL A 60 7.70 -10.51 -9.34
N TYR A 61 7.37 -9.24 -9.18
CA TYR A 61 8.32 -8.14 -9.05
C TYR A 61 8.07 -7.37 -7.75
N ARG A 62 9.14 -6.85 -7.14
CA ARG A 62 9.02 -5.88 -6.05
C ARG A 62 8.44 -4.58 -6.56
N GLY A 63 7.64 -3.94 -5.72
CA GLY A 63 7.17 -2.59 -5.96
C GLY A 63 8.33 -1.60 -6.07
N HIS A 64 8.10 -0.53 -6.81
CA HIS A 64 9.06 0.57 -6.91
C HIS A 64 8.34 1.88 -7.24
N ILE A 65 8.99 2.98 -6.86
CA ILE A 65 8.61 4.35 -7.19
C ILE A 65 9.76 4.99 -7.95
N THR A 66 9.49 5.50 -9.15
CA THR A 66 10.47 6.22 -9.96
C THR A 66 10.27 7.72 -9.77
N VAL A 67 11.20 8.37 -9.10
CA VAL A 67 11.19 9.81 -8.88
C VAL A 67 11.74 10.53 -10.13
N SER A 68 11.05 11.60 -10.56
CA SER A 68 11.44 12.44 -11.69
C SER A 68 12.00 13.80 -11.27
N ASP A 69 11.58 14.28 -10.10
CA ASP A 69 12.01 15.53 -9.51
C ASP A 69 12.29 15.28 -8.02
N ALA A 70 13.56 15.07 -7.70
CA ALA A 70 13.98 14.68 -6.37
C ALA A 70 13.74 15.78 -5.31
N PRO A 71 14.05 17.08 -5.55
CA PRO A 71 13.73 18.14 -4.61
C PRO A 71 12.22 18.26 -4.33
N GLN A 72 11.40 18.23 -5.38
CA GLN A 72 9.94 18.31 -5.22
C GLN A 72 9.38 17.09 -4.47
N PHE A 73 9.91 15.90 -4.74
CA PHE A 73 9.50 14.69 -4.02
C PHE A 73 9.79 14.78 -2.52
N ILE A 74 10.96 15.28 -2.13
CA ILE A 74 11.32 15.49 -0.71
C ILE A 74 10.42 16.55 -0.08
N GLN A 75 10.08 17.61 -0.81
CA GLN A 75 9.15 18.63 -0.33
C GLN A 75 7.75 18.06 -0.14
N ASP A 76 7.23 17.32 -1.13
CA ASP A 76 5.91 16.68 -1.06
C ASP A 76 5.81 15.73 0.16
N LEU A 77 6.89 14.97 0.46
CA LEU A 77 6.98 14.12 1.64
C LEU A 77 6.90 14.91 2.96
N ASN A 78 7.53 16.07 3.03
CA ASN A 78 7.51 16.91 4.24
C ASN A 78 6.17 17.60 4.46
N ASP A 79 5.49 17.96 3.38
CA ASP A 79 4.17 18.61 3.40
C ASP A 79 3.05 17.62 3.74
N GLY A 80 3.26 16.31 3.49
CA GLY A 80 2.31 15.24 3.78
C GLY A 80 2.65 14.53 5.09
N ASP A 81 1.90 14.78 6.17
CA ASP A 81 2.09 14.07 7.44
C ASP A 81 1.89 12.55 7.32
N GLU A 82 1.16 12.11 6.28
CA GLU A 82 0.78 10.73 6.04
C GLU A 82 1.95 9.81 5.64
N PHE A 83 3.05 10.36 5.12
CA PHE A 83 4.20 9.56 4.68
C PHE A 83 5.32 9.45 5.72
N LYS A 84 5.34 10.31 6.73
CA LYS A 84 6.42 10.32 7.72
C LYS A 84 6.48 9.03 8.54
N TYR A 85 5.33 8.41 8.81
CA TYR A 85 5.29 7.12 9.52
C TYR A 85 5.69 5.92 8.65
N MET A 86 5.72 6.10 7.32
CA MET A 86 6.14 5.07 6.36
C MET A 86 7.66 4.97 6.23
N ILE A 87 8.38 5.97 6.75
CA ILE A 87 9.84 6.03 6.67
C ILE A 87 10.40 5.44 7.94
N THR A 88 11.21 4.40 7.80
CA THR A 88 11.85 3.72 8.94
C THR A 88 12.79 4.66 9.68
N ASP A 89 12.98 4.45 11.00
CA ASP A 89 13.78 5.32 11.87
C ASP A 89 15.21 5.56 11.35
N ASP A 90 15.81 4.56 10.69
CA ASP A 90 17.14 4.66 10.09
C ASP A 90 17.18 5.55 8.84
N LEU A 91 16.03 5.78 8.17
CA LEU A 91 15.90 6.68 7.03
C LEU A 91 15.43 8.10 7.41
N CYS A 92 14.85 8.30 8.60
CA CYS A 92 14.44 9.63 9.06
C CYS A 92 15.61 10.61 9.03
N GLY A 93 16.78 10.22 9.53
CA GLY A 93 17.98 11.05 9.49
C GLY A 93 18.53 11.29 8.07
N LEU A 94 18.19 10.44 7.10
CA LEU A 94 18.49 10.69 5.69
C LEU A 94 17.52 11.71 5.11
N LEU A 95 16.22 11.57 5.40
CA LEU A 95 15.19 12.52 4.97
C LEU A 95 15.49 13.93 5.46
N ASP A 96 15.83 14.09 6.75
CA ASP A 96 16.19 15.38 7.32
C ASP A 96 17.35 16.05 6.55
N ARG A 97 18.42 15.30 6.26
CA ARG A 97 19.55 15.81 5.48
C ARG A 97 19.21 16.15 4.04
N LEU A 98 18.33 15.38 3.40
CA LEU A 98 17.84 15.69 2.04
C LEU A 98 17.01 16.97 2.07
N THR A 99 16.14 17.13 3.08
CA THR A 99 15.34 18.34 3.28
C THR A 99 16.20 19.56 3.50
N GLU A 100 17.19 19.50 4.38
CA GLU A 100 18.13 20.61 4.62
C GLU A 100 18.94 21.02 3.38
N LYS A 101 19.15 20.10 2.46
CA LYS A 101 19.93 20.34 1.22
C LYS A 101 19.09 20.63 -0.01
N ALA A 102 17.75 20.51 0.08
CA ALA A 102 16.88 20.64 -1.09
C ALA A 102 17.00 21.99 -1.78
N GLU A 103 17.00 23.10 -1.02
CA GLU A 103 17.15 24.46 -1.56
C GLU A 103 18.50 24.63 -2.25
N PHE A 104 19.59 24.28 -1.56
CA PHE A 104 20.94 24.39 -2.12
C PHE A 104 21.12 23.52 -3.39
N TYR A 105 20.58 22.30 -3.38
CA TYR A 105 20.62 21.42 -4.55
C TYR A 105 19.85 22.02 -5.73
N ASN A 106 18.67 22.58 -5.48
CA ASN A 106 17.86 23.23 -6.49
C ASN A 106 18.53 24.49 -7.07
N ASP A 107 19.19 25.29 -6.22
CA ASP A 107 19.96 26.45 -6.65
C ASP A 107 21.15 26.07 -7.53
N CYS A 108 21.81 24.97 -7.23
CA CYS A 108 22.85 24.41 -8.10
C CYS A 108 22.28 23.94 -9.45
N LEU A 109 21.14 23.27 -9.46
CA LEU A 109 20.47 22.81 -10.69
C LEU A 109 20.07 23.97 -11.60
N THR A 110 19.61 25.08 -11.02
CA THR A 110 19.15 26.27 -11.76
C THR A 110 20.25 27.25 -12.09
N GLY A 111 21.48 27.01 -11.61
CA GLY A 111 22.66 27.85 -11.84
C GLY A 111 22.68 29.12 -11.00
N TYR A 112 21.90 29.22 -9.94
CA TYR A 112 21.98 30.30 -8.95
C TYR A 112 23.23 30.17 -8.07
N GLU A 113 23.64 28.93 -7.75
CA GLU A 113 24.87 28.64 -7.02
C GLU A 113 25.92 28.07 -7.95
N ASP A 114 27.13 28.69 -7.96
CA ASP A 114 28.25 28.25 -8.78
C ASP A 114 29.18 27.34 -7.98
N ILE A 115 29.12 26.05 -8.28
CA ILE A 115 30.01 25.03 -7.71
C ILE A 115 30.73 24.30 -8.84
N SER A 116 31.91 23.73 -8.54
CA SER A 116 32.61 22.95 -9.55
C SER A 116 31.82 21.71 -9.98
N ASP A 117 31.93 21.33 -11.26
CA ASP A 117 31.26 20.18 -11.87
C ASP A 117 31.46 18.90 -11.04
N GLU A 118 32.67 18.67 -10.50
CA GLU A 118 32.96 17.51 -9.66
C GLU A 118 32.14 17.49 -8.33
N ARG A 119 31.97 18.67 -7.72
CA ARG A 119 31.19 18.81 -6.48
C ARG A 119 29.71 18.69 -6.78
N PHE A 120 29.26 19.28 -7.88
CA PHE A 120 27.87 19.15 -8.31
C PHE A 120 27.52 17.69 -8.59
N TYR A 121 28.31 16.97 -9.36
CA TYR A 121 28.08 15.54 -9.63
C TYR A 121 28.00 14.69 -8.36
N LYS A 122 28.86 14.97 -7.35
CA LYS A 122 28.80 14.25 -6.08
C LYS A 122 27.53 14.57 -5.29
N LEU A 123 27.09 15.83 -5.31
CA LEU A 123 25.86 16.28 -4.66
C LEU A 123 24.64 15.67 -5.34
N GLU A 124 24.56 15.75 -6.66
CA GLU A 124 23.50 15.19 -7.49
C GLU A 124 23.33 13.68 -7.20
N LYS A 125 24.41 12.93 -7.36
CA LYS A 125 24.42 11.50 -7.11
C LYS A 125 23.97 11.14 -5.70
N TRP A 126 24.47 11.85 -4.68
CA TRP A 126 24.08 11.64 -3.29
C TRP A 126 22.60 11.93 -3.07
N TYR A 127 22.10 13.02 -3.67
CA TYR A 127 20.72 13.44 -3.51
C TYR A 127 19.77 12.46 -4.20
N GLU A 128 20.05 12.05 -5.42
CA GLU A 128 19.26 11.07 -6.17
C GLU A 128 19.25 9.68 -5.51
N GLU A 129 20.42 9.19 -5.09
CA GLU A 129 20.51 7.90 -4.39
C GLU A 129 19.77 7.92 -3.05
N GLY A 130 19.85 9.03 -2.32
CA GLY A 130 19.11 9.22 -1.06
C GLY A 130 17.60 9.23 -1.28
N THR A 131 17.14 9.99 -2.26
CA THR A 131 15.72 10.07 -2.64
C THR A 131 15.19 8.72 -3.11
N ALA A 132 15.96 8.00 -3.93
CA ALA A 132 15.57 6.66 -4.39
C ALA A 132 15.42 5.66 -3.23
N LYS A 133 16.26 5.75 -2.18
CA LYS A 133 16.13 4.92 -0.98
C LYS A 133 14.84 5.20 -0.20
N ILE A 134 14.47 6.47 -0.07
CA ILE A 134 13.21 6.86 0.58
C ILE A 134 12.03 6.35 -0.24
N ALA A 135 12.04 6.56 -1.56
CA ALA A 135 11.00 6.09 -2.47
C ALA A 135 10.84 4.55 -2.41
N GLN A 136 11.96 3.82 -2.37
CA GLN A 136 11.92 2.36 -2.26
C GLN A 136 11.37 1.90 -0.90
N CYS A 137 11.70 2.58 0.21
CA CYS A 137 11.15 2.27 1.52
C CYS A 137 9.61 2.37 1.53
N ILE A 138 9.05 3.38 0.87
CA ILE A 138 7.59 3.53 0.74
C ILE A 138 7.00 2.37 -0.07
N ALA A 139 7.61 2.00 -1.19
CA ALA A 139 7.17 0.88 -2.00
C ALA A 139 7.24 -0.46 -1.23
N ASP A 140 8.34 -0.71 -0.53
CA ASP A 140 8.55 -1.94 0.26
C ASP A 140 7.53 -2.08 1.39
N MET A 141 7.04 -0.98 1.95
CA MET A 141 6.00 -0.99 2.97
C MET A 141 4.66 -1.50 2.40
N TYR A 142 4.25 -1.00 1.23
CA TYR A 142 3.04 -1.50 0.57
C TYR A 142 3.19 -2.95 0.12
N ASP A 143 4.37 -3.36 -0.35
CA ASP A 143 4.66 -4.77 -0.66
C ASP A 143 4.47 -5.65 0.58
N SER A 144 4.92 -5.19 1.76
CA SER A 144 4.73 -5.91 3.01
C SER A 144 3.25 -6.01 3.40
N GLU A 145 2.46 -4.96 3.20
CA GLU A 145 1.01 -5.00 3.44
C GLU A 145 0.31 -6.01 2.52
N ILE A 146 0.73 -6.13 1.25
CA ILE A 146 0.22 -7.16 0.34
C ILE A 146 0.63 -8.57 0.80
N GLU A 147 1.86 -8.74 1.31
CA GLU A 147 2.27 -10.03 1.88
C GLU A 147 1.41 -10.43 3.08
N TYR A 148 1.04 -9.47 3.94
CA TYR A 148 0.12 -9.69 5.05
C TYR A 148 -1.29 -10.11 4.61
N ALA A 149 -1.74 -9.75 3.39
CA ALA A 149 -3.04 -10.17 2.87
C ALA A 149 -3.18 -11.70 2.74
N TYR A 150 -2.08 -12.44 2.74
CA TYR A 150 -2.05 -13.89 2.70
C TYR A 150 -1.96 -14.54 4.10
N ASP A 151 -1.77 -13.75 5.15
CA ASP A 151 -1.67 -14.26 6.51
C ASP A 151 -3.04 -14.68 7.06
N ASP A 152 -3.08 -15.86 7.70
CA ASP A 152 -4.31 -16.45 8.23
C ASP A 152 -5.00 -15.61 9.30
N GLU A 153 -4.22 -14.99 10.18
CA GLU A 153 -4.77 -14.17 11.26
C GLU A 153 -5.37 -12.89 10.67
N HIS A 154 -4.67 -12.28 9.72
CA HIS A 154 -5.13 -11.06 9.07
C HIS A 154 -6.41 -11.28 8.23
N ILE A 155 -6.49 -12.39 7.48
CA ILE A 155 -7.70 -12.77 6.76
C ILE A 155 -8.90 -12.93 7.74
N LYS A 156 -8.67 -13.50 8.91
CA LYS A 156 -9.73 -13.68 9.93
C LYS A 156 -10.16 -12.35 10.56
N GLU A 157 -9.26 -11.37 10.71
CA GLU A 157 -9.62 -10.02 11.17
C GLU A 157 -10.59 -9.31 10.21
N PHE A 158 -10.50 -9.59 8.91
CA PHE A 158 -11.41 -9.04 7.90
C PHE A 158 -12.75 -9.80 7.75
N ALA A 159 -12.96 -10.89 8.50
CA ALA A 159 -14.16 -11.73 8.39
C ALA A 159 -15.46 -10.95 8.60
N ASP A 160 -15.52 -10.08 9.61
CA ASP A 160 -16.71 -9.28 9.92
C ASP A 160 -17.02 -8.29 8.79
N ILE A 161 -16.00 -7.58 8.27
CA ILE A 161 -16.16 -6.64 7.15
C ILE A 161 -16.66 -7.38 5.91
N TYR A 162 -16.05 -8.53 5.61
CA TYR A 162 -16.48 -9.36 4.49
C TYR A 162 -17.93 -9.83 4.64
N ALA A 163 -18.33 -10.24 5.84
CA ALA A 163 -19.69 -10.69 6.12
C ALA A 163 -20.72 -9.56 5.94
N GLU A 164 -20.42 -8.34 6.39
CA GLU A 164 -21.28 -7.17 6.19
C GLU A 164 -21.46 -6.81 4.72
N MET A 165 -20.44 -7.00 3.91
CA MET A 165 -20.46 -6.71 2.46
C MET A 165 -21.16 -7.81 1.65
N ASN A 166 -21.22 -9.06 2.16
CA ASN A 166 -21.72 -10.24 1.46
C ASN A 166 -22.95 -10.85 2.15
N THR A 167 -24.02 -10.06 2.24
CA THR A 167 -25.28 -10.43 2.90
C THR A 167 -26.09 -11.50 2.18
N ASP A 168 -25.70 -11.88 0.96
CA ASP A 168 -26.29 -12.95 0.14
C ASP A 168 -25.64 -14.31 0.35
N ILE A 169 -24.56 -14.38 1.15
CA ILE A 169 -23.90 -15.63 1.49
C ILE A 169 -24.48 -16.18 2.79
N TYR A 170 -24.79 -17.46 2.78
CA TYR A 170 -25.34 -18.17 3.95
C TYR A 170 -24.67 -19.53 4.15
N VAL A 171 -24.74 -20.03 5.37
CA VAL A 171 -24.41 -21.42 5.73
C VAL A 171 -25.67 -22.16 6.17
N LEU A 172 -25.65 -23.49 6.07
CA LEU A 172 -26.69 -24.33 6.64
C LEU A 172 -26.27 -24.78 8.05
N ASP A 173 -27.24 -24.93 8.95
CA ASP A 173 -26.98 -25.41 10.31
C ASP A 173 -26.01 -26.60 10.29
N ASP A 174 -25.07 -26.59 11.22
CA ASP A 174 -24.02 -27.60 11.45
C ASP A 174 -23.01 -27.80 10.34
N THR A 175 -23.08 -27.03 9.25
CA THR A 175 -22.03 -26.98 8.22
C THR A 175 -21.48 -25.58 8.11
N TYR A 176 -20.19 -25.45 7.95
CA TYR A 176 -19.53 -24.16 7.64
C TYR A 176 -19.32 -23.98 6.14
N THR A 177 -19.92 -24.84 5.31
CA THR A 177 -19.91 -24.69 3.86
C THR A 177 -20.81 -23.54 3.46
N ALA A 178 -20.24 -22.56 2.77
CA ALA A 178 -20.95 -21.37 2.34
C ALA A 178 -21.64 -21.57 0.98
N TYR A 179 -22.80 -20.96 0.85
CA TYR A 179 -23.61 -20.91 -0.35
C TYR A 179 -23.96 -19.46 -0.64
N ARG A 180 -23.97 -19.06 -1.91
CA ARG A 180 -24.40 -17.72 -2.33
C ARG A 180 -25.79 -17.78 -2.96
N GLU A 181 -26.68 -16.88 -2.54
CA GLU A 181 -27.97 -16.71 -3.21
C GLU A 181 -27.75 -16.01 -4.56
N TYR A 182 -28.13 -16.67 -5.63
CA TYR A 182 -28.21 -16.00 -6.93
C TYR A 182 -29.43 -15.09 -6.95
N ILE A 183 -29.26 -13.81 -6.78
CA ILE A 183 -30.28 -12.83 -7.09
C ILE A 183 -30.41 -12.84 -8.61
N GLN A 184 -31.46 -13.52 -9.12
CA GLN A 184 -31.85 -13.35 -10.51
C GLN A 184 -32.34 -11.90 -10.66
N CYS A 185 -31.46 -11.01 -11.12
CA CYS A 185 -31.89 -9.73 -11.62
C CYS A 185 -32.72 -9.98 -12.88
N TYR A 186 -34.04 -10.06 -12.72
CA TYR A 186 -34.94 -9.93 -13.86
C TYR A 186 -34.80 -8.49 -14.36
N ALA A 187 -34.11 -8.32 -15.53
CA ALA A 187 -34.09 -7.08 -16.28
C ALA A 187 -35.44 -6.87 -16.97
#